data_ee7de3e91ebdc776c7f1c84a5135e1eb
#
_entry.id   ee7de3e91ebdc776c7f1c84a5135e1eb
#
_cell.length_a   1.000
_cell.length_b   1.000
_cell.length_c   1.000
_cell.angle_alpha   90.00
_cell.angle_beta   90.00
_cell.angle_gamma   90.00
#
_symmetry.space_group_name_H-M   'P 1'
#
loop_
_entity.id
_entity.type
_entity.pdbx_description
1 polymer ?
#
loop_
_entity_poly.entity_id
_entity_poly.type
_entity_poly.pdbx_seq_one_letter_code
_entity_poly.pdbx_strand_id
1 'polypeptide(L)'
;MKIILLYGGKSPEHDVAILSAFSVISAVYFDYYQVQLIYIDKTGQWVKGPLLTEAPETDEALRLTWDPTGNVVEGFSGRVISPGDIKEDNAIVFPVLHGPNGEDGTIQGFLETLDMPYIGAGVMTSACAMDKIMTKYILQAAGIPQVPYVPVLKNQWKENPKQIFDKCEGTLLYPMFIKPANMGSSVGITRAENREELQNALQEAYRYDSRALVEQGIDAREIEVAVLGNADVRTTLPGEVVKEVAFYDYNAKYIDNTIQMAIPAEIPEEVMKKARDYAKSAYTMLGGSGLSRVDFFLTNKNELFLNELNTMPGFTEFSMYPLLWENMGLKYGDLIEELIQLGKKRYEQQAAFE
;
A
#
# COMPACT_ATOMS: atom_id res chain seq x y z
N MET A 1 13.22 9.28 21.79
CA MET A 1 11.95 9.64 21.13
C MET A 1 11.05 8.41 21.11
N LYS A 2 9.71 8.60 21.05
CA LYS A 2 8.77 7.48 20.99
C LYS A 2 8.24 7.26 19.58
N ILE A 3 8.19 6.01 19.14
CA ILE A 3 7.46 5.59 17.94
C ILE A 3 6.13 5.01 18.40
N ILE A 4 5.02 5.55 17.93
CA ILE A 4 3.69 4.98 18.13
C ILE A 4 3.40 4.11 16.91
N LEU A 5 3.49 2.80 17.09
CA LEU A 5 3.27 1.84 16.01
C LEU A 5 1.79 1.48 15.94
N LEU A 6 1.11 1.92 14.88
CA LEU A 6 -0.26 1.51 14.56
C LEU A 6 -0.22 0.29 13.65
N TYR A 7 -0.91 -0.80 14.02
CA TYR A 7 -0.90 -2.02 13.24
C TYR A 7 -2.21 -2.83 13.39
N GLY A 8 -2.37 -3.85 12.56
CA GLY A 8 -3.60 -4.61 12.44
C GLY A 8 -4.58 -3.96 11.48
N GLY A 9 -5.65 -3.38 11.97
CA GLY A 9 -6.62 -2.61 11.18
C GLY A 9 -7.84 -3.41 10.74
N LYS A 10 -8.92 -2.69 10.41
CA LYS A 10 -10.17 -3.24 9.84
C LYS A 10 -10.01 -3.42 8.33
N SER A 11 -9.20 -4.40 7.94
CA SER A 11 -8.80 -4.67 6.56
C SER A 11 -8.67 -6.16 6.33
N PRO A 12 -8.87 -6.68 5.10
CA PRO A 12 -8.49 -8.05 4.74
C PRO A 12 -7.00 -8.35 4.98
N GLU A 13 -6.14 -7.32 4.99
CA GLU A 13 -4.69 -7.41 5.17
C GLU A 13 -4.24 -7.30 6.64
N HIS A 14 -5.18 -7.46 7.58
CA HIS A 14 -4.95 -7.34 9.02
C HIS A 14 -3.74 -8.17 9.53
N ASP A 15 -3.69 -9.44 9.16
CA ASP A 15 -2.65 -10.35 9.64
C ASP A 15 -1.28 -10.03 9.01
N VAL A 16 -1.26 -9.52 7.77
CA VAL A 16 -0.04 -9.02 7.11
C VAL A 16 0.50 -7.78 7.82
N ALA A 17 -0.39 -6.89 8.29
CA ALA A 17 0.00 -5.71 9.06
C ALA A 17 0.67 -6.09 10.39
N ILE A 18 0.25 -7.18 11.05
CA ILE A 18 0.92 -7.70 12.26
C ILE A 18 2.33 -8.19 11.95
N LEU A 19 2.51 -8.96 10.88
CA LEU A 19 3.82 -9.47 10.45
C LEU A 19 4.76 -8.32 10.03
N SER A 20 4.24 -7.32 9.30
CA SER A 20 4.98 -6.11 8.95
C SER A 20 5.40 -5.32 10.20
N ALA A 21 4.49 -5.17 11.17
CA ALA A 21 4.78 -4.50 12.43
C ALA A 21 5.87 -5.23 13.24
N PHE A 22 5.83 -6.56 13.29
CA PHE A 22 6.87 -7.36 13.93
C PHE A 22 8.23 -7.15 13.27
N SER A 23 8.30 -7.21 11.94
CA SER A 23 9.54 -6.95 11.19
C SER A 23 10.08 -5.54 11.47
N VAL A 24 9.21 -4.51 11.49
CA VAL A 24 9.60 -3.13 11.82
C VAL A 24 10.20 -3.06 13.22
N ILE A 25 9.51 -3.61 14.24
CA ILE A 25 9.98 -3.56 15.63
C ILE A 25 11.33 -4.26 15.77
N SER A 26 11.51 -5.41 15.09
CA SER A 26 12.75 -6.18 15.14
C SER A 26 13.97 -5.43 14.60
N ALA A 27 13.74 -4.37 13.80
CA ALA A 27 14.80 -3.58 13.17
C ALA A 27 14.91 -2.13 13.70
N VAL A 28 14.03 -1.72 14.62
CA VAL A 28 14.12 -0.40 15.28
C VAL A 28 15.36 -0.32 16.15
N TYR A 29 16.05 0.81 16.12
CA TYR A 29 17.19 1.10 17.00
C TYR A 29 16.74 1.53 18.40
N PHE A 30 16.55 0.56 19.30
CA PHE A 30 16.05 0.78 20.66
C PHE A 30 16.98 1.65 21.55
N ASP A 31 18.23 1.86 21.15
CA ASP A 31 19.12 2.84 21.81
C ASP A 31 18.61 4.28 21.66
N TYR A 32 17.82 4.56 20.62
CA TYR A 32 17.29 5.89 20.31
C TYR A 32 15.78 6.00 20.50
N TYR A 33 15.07 4.87 20.44
CA TYR A 33 13.62 4.82 20.38
C TYR A 33 13.00 3.88 21.41
N GLN A 34 11.79 4.21 21.83
CA GLN A 34 10.86 3.30 22.48
C GLN A 34 9.66 3.12 21.55
N VAL A 35 9.06 1.95 21.52
CA VAL A 35 7.91 1.65 20.65
C VAL A 35 6.66 1.43 21.47
N GLN A 36 5.68 2.32 21.34
CA GLN A 36 4.34 2.15 21.91
C GLN A 36 3.47 1.36 20.94
N LEU A 37 3.02 0.20 21.36
CA LEU A 37 2.10 -0.61 20.55
C LEU A 37 0.69 -0.03 20.61
N ILE A 38 0.08 0.20 19.43
CA ILE A 38 -1.34 0.51 19.27
C ILE A 38 -1.90 -0.47 18.24
N TYR A 39 -2.60 -1.46 18.72
CA TYR A 39 -3.24 -2.48 17.93
C TYR A 39 -4.67 -2.08 17.58
N ILE A 40 -5.05 -2.24 16.32
CA ILE A 40 -6.41 -2.05 15.85
C ILE A 40 -6.94 -3.42 15.44
N ASP A 41 -7.97 -3.91 16.10
CA ASP A 41 -8.53 -5.23 15.80
C ASP A 41 -9.36 -5.24 14.50
N LYS A 42 -9.84 -6.43 14.10
CA LYS A 42 -10.66 -6.61 12.89
C LYS A 42 -12.03 -5.92 12.97
N THR A 43 -12.48 -5.51 14.16
CA THR A 43 -13.72 -4.76 14.36
C THR A 43 -13.50 -3.25 14.30
N GLY A 44 -12.25 -2.81 14.37
CA GLY A 44 -11.83 -1.41 14.44
C GLY A 44 -11.63 -0.89 15.87
N GLN A 45 -11.59 -1.79 16.88
CA GLN A 45 -11.31 -1.43 18.26
C GLN A 45 -9.82 -1.10 18.44
N TRP A 46 -9.52 0.04 19.05
CA TRP A 46 -8.15 0.46 19.35
C TRP A 46 -7.72 -0.03 20.72
N VAL A 47 -6.56 -0.65 20.77
CA VAL A 47 -5.99 -1.26 21.99
C VAL A 47 -4.56 -0.77 22.19
N LYS A 48 -4.32 -0.09 23.30
CA LYS A 48 -2.98 0.33 23.71
C LYS A 48 -2.29 -0.82 24.44
N GLY A 49 -1.22 -1.30 23.86
CA GLY A 49 -0.36 -2.37 24.40
C GLY A 49 0.81 -1.83 25.25
N PRO A 50 1.78 -2.67 25.52
CA PRO A 50 2.97 -2.29 26.28
C PRO A 50 3.83 -1.28 25.50
N LEU A 51 4.63 -0.50 26.27
CA LEU A 51 5.74 0.28 25.75
C LEU A 51 6.96 -0.64 25.67
N LEU A 52 7.48 -0.86 24.48
CA LEU A 52 8.64 -1.70 24.25
C LEU A 52 9.94 -0.88 24.34
N THR A 53 10.94 -1.45 24.99
CA THR A 53 12.34 -0.95 25.06
C THR A 53 13.33 -1.93 24.41
N GLU A 54 12.82 -3.04 23.88
CA GLU A 54 13.53 -4.07 23.13
C GLU A 54 12.56 -4.79 22.20
N ALA A 55 13.07 -5.49 21.19
CA ALA A 55 12.25 -6.25 20.26
C ALA A 55 11.65 -7.48 20.95
N PRO A 56 10.37 -7.84 20.69
CA PRO A 56 9.80 -9.09 21.15
C PRO A 56 10.39 -10.28 20.38
N GLU A 57 10.39 -11.46 21.00
CA GLU A 57 10.96 -12.67 20.39
C GLU A 57 10.13 -13.21 19.22
N THR A 58 8.80 -13.01 19.25
CA THR A 58 7.88 -13.51 18.21
C THR A 58 6.75 -12.52 17.93
N ASP A 59 6.11 -12.65 16.76
CA ASP A 59 4.95 -11.86 16.38
C ASP A 59 3.69 -12.11 17.23
N GLU A 60 3.64 -13.24 17.95
CA GLU A 60 2.55 -13.51 18.90
C GLU A 60 2.44 -12.44 19.99
N ALA A 61 3.55 -11.79 20.36
CA ALA A 61 3.55 -10.69 21.32
C ALA A 61 2.76 -9.46 20.83
N LEU A 62 2.51 -9.35 19.52
CA LEU A 62 1.73 -8.26 18.90
C LEU A 62 0.23 -8.60 18.83
N ARG A 63 -0.17 -9.83 19.09
CA ARG A 63 -1.58 -10.26 19.13
C ARG A 63 -2.16 -9.97 20.51
N LEU A 64 -2.43 -8.68 20.76
CA LEU A 64 -2.85 -8.20 22.08
C LEU A 64 -4.21 -8.79 22.47
N THR A 65 -4.36 -9.07 23.77
CA THR A 65 -5.62 -9.41 24.43
C THR A 65 -6.06 -8.27 25.35
N TRP A 66 -7.37 -8.04 25.46
CA TRP A 66 -7.93 -6.95 26.26
C TRP A 66 -9.30 -7.29 26.83
N ASP A 67 -9.68 -6.63 27.92
CA ASP A 67 -11.04 -6.69 28.44
C ASP A 67 -11.99 -5.85 27.57
N PRO A 68 -13.11 -6.40 27.10
CA PRO A 68 -14.09 -5.66 26.27
C PRO A 68 -14.70 -4.45 26.98
N THR A 69 -14.68 -4.38 28.32
CA THR A 69 -15.18 -3.26 29.10
C THR A 69 -14.19 -2.11 29.21
N GLY A 70 -12.95 -2.28 28.68
CA GLY A 70 -11.88 -1.27 28.74
C GLY A 70 -11.15 -1.18 30.07
N ASN A 71 -11.43 -2.09 31.02
CA ASN A 71 -10.72 -2.12 32.28
C ASN A 71 -9.31 -2.68 32.12
N VAL A 72 -8.40 -2.23 32.98
CA VAL A 72 -7.07 -2.89 33.13
C VAL A 72 -7.28 -4.10 34.02
N VAL A 73 -7.21 -5.29 33.44
CA VAL A 73 -7.41 -6.56 34.14
C VAL A 73 -6.14 -7.38 34.07
N GLU A 74 -5.77 -8.01 35.16
CA GLU A 74 -4.62 -8.94 35.20
C GLU A 74 -4.81 -10.08 34.19
N GLY A 75 -3.76 -10.38 33.44
CA GLY A 75 -3.79 -11.40 32.37
C GLY A 75 -4.12 -10.88 30.96
N PHE A 76 -4.44 -9.59 30.80
CA PHE A 76 -4.56 -8.96 29.49
C PHE A 76 -3.32 -8.14 29.14
N SER A 77 -2.91 -8.17 27.88
CA SER A 77 -1.70 -7.48 27.39
C SER A 77 -1.96 -6.04 26.92
N GLY A 78 -3.24 -5.61 26.84
CA GLY A 78 -3.61 -4.27 26.39
C GLY A 78 -4.87 -3.74 27.06
N ARG A 79 -5.14 -2.45 26.80
CA ARG A 79 -6.37 -1.78 27.23
C ARG A 79 -7.02 -1.06 26.06
N VAL A 80 -8.35 -1.06 26.01
CA VAL A 80 -9.12 -0.26 25.06
C VAL A 80 -8.87 1.22 25.29
N ILE A 81 -8.71 1.96 24.21
CA ILE A 81 -8.54 3.41 24.20
C ILE A 81 -9.45 4.06 23.15
N SER A 82 -9.71 5.36 23.30
CA SER A 82 -10.22 6.17 22.20
C SER A 82 -9.09 6.49 21.20
N PRO A 83 -9.35 6.55 19.88
CA PRO A 83 -8.30 6.85 18.90
C PRO A 83 -7.50 8.13 19.23
N GLY A 84 -8.15 9.19 19.73
CA GLY A 84 -7.48 10.44 20.12
C GLY A 84 -6.50 10.32 21.29
N ASP A 85 -6.59 9.26 22.09
CA ASP A 85 -5.71 9.04 23.25
C ASP A 85 -4.27 8.66 22.86
N ILE A 86 -3.99 8.54 21.56
CA ILE A 86 -2.62 8.34 21.05
C ILE A 86 -1.82 9.63 21.00
N LYS A 87 -2.47 10.82 21.10
CA LYS A 87 -1.76 12.09 21.04
C LYS A 87 -0.75 12.19 22.16
N GLU A 88 0.51 12.37 21.79
CA GLU A 88 1.63 12.43 22.72
C GLU A 88 2.74 13.32 22.16
N ASP A 89 3.28 14.22 23.00
CA ASP A 89 4.40 15.07 22.64
C ASP A 89 5.68 14.23 22.43
N ASN A 90 6.55 14.69 21.55
CA ASN A 90 7.82 14.02 21.21
C ASN A 90 7.67 12.56 20.74
N ALA A 91 6.58 12.28 20.04
CA ALA A 91 6.30 11.01 19.42
C ALA A 91 6.12 11.17 17.90
N ILE A 92 6.35 10.10 17.15
CA ILE A 92 6.00 9.97 15.72
C ILE A 92 5.18 8.70 15.53
N VAL A 93 4.14 8.78 14.70
CA VAL A 93 3.30 7.62 14.40
C VAL A 93 3.87 6.87 13.19
N PHE A 94 4.01 5.56 13.31
CA PHE A 94 4.28 4.67 12.18
C PHE A 94 3.03 3.85 11.89
N PRO A 95 2.21 4.24 10.90
CA PRO A 95 1.03 3.49 10.52
C PRO A 95 1.42 2.32 9.61
N VAL A 96 1.66 1.15 10.18
CA VAL A 96 1.88 -0.10 9.47
C VAL A 96 0.52 -0.77 9.27
N LEU A 97 -0.28 -0.16 8.40
CA LEU A 97 -1.66 -0.53 8.10
C LEU A 97 -1.81 -0.69 6.60
N HIS A 98 -2.17 -1.88 6.14
CA HIS A 98 -2.34 -2.18 4.72
C HIS A 98 -3.82 -2.13 4.30
N GLY A 99 -4.06 -1.68 3.05
CA GLY A 99 -5.37 -1.62 2.45
C GLY A 99 -6.28 -0.50 2.97
N PRO A 100 -7.62 -0.70 2.92
CA PRO A 100 -8.60 0.29 3.34
C PRO A 100 -8.38 0.79 4.78
N ASN A 101 -8.62 2.07 5.00
CA ASN A 101 -8.36 2.85 6.21
C ASN A 101 -6.86 3.06 6.55
N GLY A 102 -5.94 2.28 5.98
CA GLY A 102 -4.50 2.42 6.19
C GLY A 102 -3.79 3.21 5.08
N GLU A 103 -4.18 2.96 3.81
CA GLU A 103 -3.52 3.50 2.62
C GLU A 103 -4.37 4.49 1.82
N ASP A 104 -5.58 4.81 2.26
CA ASP A 104 -6.59 5.57 1.52
C ASP A 104 -6.73 7.04 1.98
N GLY A 105 -5.84 7.52 2.83
CA GLY A 105 -5.89 8.88 3.40
C GLY A 105 -6.67 9.00 4.69
N THR A 106 -7.41 7.96 5.11
CA THR A 106 -8.26 8.01 6.32
C THR A 106 -7.43 8.16 7.58
N ILE A 107 -6.47 7.27 7.82
CA ILE A 107 -5.60 7.36 9.01
C ILE A 107 -4.69 8.58 8.93
N GLN A 108 -4.23 8.95 7.74
CA GLN A 108 -3.39 10.12 7.53
C GLN A 108 -4.15 11.41 7.92
N GLY A 109 -5.41 11.56 7.46
CA GLY A 109 -6.26 12.71 7.83
C GLY A 109 -6.58 12.76 9.32
N PHE A 110 -6.77 11.61 9.96
CA PHE A 110 -6.93 11.54 11.40
C PHE A 110 -5.68 12.04 12.14
N LEU A 111 -4.49 11.61 11.72
CA LEU A 111 -3.22 12.02 12.33
C LEU A 111 -2.91 13.50 12.11
N GLU A 112 -3.23 14.05 10.93
CA GLU A 112 -3.13 15.50 10.66
C GLU A 112 -4.08 16.29 11.55
N THR A 113 -5.33 15.85 11.73
CA THR A 113 -6.30 16.48 12.64
C THR A 113 -5.86 16.46 14.10
N LEU A 114 -5.10 15.44 14.50
CA LEU A 114 -4.50 15.34 15.84
C LEU A 114 -3.21 16.16 15.97
N ASP A 115 -2.72 16.75 14.89
CA ASP A 115 -1.42 17.43 14.87
C ASP A 115 -0.29 16.49 15.34
N MET A 116 -0.20 15.31 14.73
CA MET A 116 0.77 14.27 15.02
C MET A 116 1.68 14.02 13.81
N PRO A 117 3.01 14.06 13.97
CA PRO A 117 3.91 13.63 12.91
C PRO A 117 3.73 12.14 12.63
N TYR A 118 3.79 11.73 11.37
CA TYR A 118 3.68 10.34 10.97
C TYR A 118 4.56 9.99 9.77
N ILE A 119 4.88 8.72 9.64
CA ILE A 119 5.69 8.13 8.56
C ILE A 119 4.78 7.80 7.38
N GLY A 120 5.31 8.00 6.17
CA GLY A 120 4.64 7.64 4.93
C GLY A 120 4.00 8.81 4.19
N ALA A 121 3.16 8.50 3.21
CA ALA A 121 2.51 9.47 2.34
C ALA A 121 1.43 10.28 3.06
N GLY A 122 1.17 11.51 2.60
CA GLY A 122 0.10 12.36 3.11
C GLY A 122 -1.29 11.98 2.60
N VAL A 123 -2.32 12.69 3.07
CA VAL A 123 -3.74 12.43 2.78
C VAL A 123 -4.00 12.34 1.27
N MET A 124 -3.62 13.38 0.51
CA MET A 124 -3.90 13.45 -0.92
C MET A 124 -3.23 12.30 -1.69
N THR A 125 -1.96 12.05 -1.43
CA THR A 125 -1.20 10.99 -2.09
C THR A 125 -1.82 9.63 -1.82
N SER A 126 -2.11 9.32 -0.55
CA SER A 126 -2.73 8.05 -0.13
C SER A 126 -4.09 7.86 -0.77
N ALA A 127 -4.97 8.86 -0.72
CA ALA A 127 -6.31 8.78 -1.29
C ALA A 127 -6.29 8.60 -2.83
N CYS A 128 -5.42 9.34 -3.53
CA CYS A 128 -5.30 9.23 -4.98
C CYS A 128 -4.62 7.92 -5.42
N ALA A 129 -3.61 7.44 -4.70
CA ALA A 129 -2.92 6.20 -5.03
C ALA A 129 -3.80 4.96 -4.80
N MET A 130 -4.62 4.97 -3.75
CA MET A 130 -5.56 3.88 -3.47
C MET A 130 -6.68 3.79 -4.50
N ASP A 131 -7.14 4.94 -5.01
CA ASP A 131 -8.19 5.01 -6.03
C ASP A 131 -7.61 4.79 -7.43
N LYS A 132 -7.80 3.58 -7.97
CA LYS A 132 -7.28 3.19 -9.29
C LYS A 132 -7.70 4.12 -10.42
N ILE A 133 -8.92 4.69 -10.36
CA ILE A 133 -9.42 5.60 -11.39
C ILE A 133 -8.71 6.96 -11.30
N MET A 134 -8.55 7.50 -10.07
CA MET A 134 -7.86 8.76 -9.86
C MET A 134 -6.38 8.65 -10.20
N THR A 135 -5.73 7.56 -9.78
CA THR A 135 -4.35 7.24 -10.21
C THR A 135 -4.24 7.30 -11.74
N LYS A 136 -5.13 6.61 -12.47
CA LYS A 136 -5.11 6.59 -13.95
C LYS A 136 -5.23 7.99 -14.55
N TYR A 137 -6.09 8.84 -14.02
CA TYR A 137 -6.24 10.23 -14.51
C TYR A 137 -4.99 11.07 -14.27
N ILE A 138 -4.37 10.95 -13.09
CA ILE A 138 -3.14 11.68 -12.76
C ILE A 138 -1.98 11.21 -13.66
N LEU A 139 -1.82 9.90 -13.83
CA LEU A 139 -0.78 9.32 -14.69
C LEU A 139 -0.98 9.70 -16.15
N GLN A 140 -2.22 9.78 -16.64
CA GLN A 140 -2.54 10.25 -17.98
C GLN A 140 -2.14 11.72 -18.16
N ALA A 141 -2.43 12.57 -17.18
CA ALA A 141 -2.01 13.97 -17.21
C ALA A 141 -0.48 14.14 -17.18
N ALA A 142 0.23 13.20 -16.54
CA ALA A 142 1.69 13.14 -16.52
C ALA A 142 2.31 12.54 -17.80
N GLY A 143 1.51 12.03 -18.75
CA GLY A 143 1.98 11.37 -19.96
C GLY A 143 2.65 10.01 -19.71
N ILE A 144 2.36 9.37 -18.57
CA ILE A 144 2.92 8.06 -18.22
C ILE A 144 2.07 6.96 -18.87
N PRO A 145 2.69 6.03 -19.65
CA PRO A 145 1.96 4.96 -20.32
C PRO A 145 1.21 4.04 -19.34
N GLN A 146 -0.02 3.70 -19.72
CA GLN A 146 -0.91 2.82 -18.95
C GLN A 146 -1.63 1.87 -19.92
N VAL A 147 -2.03 0.70 -19.44
CA VAL A 147 -2.91 -0.18 -20.22
C VAL A 147 -4.24 0.53 -20.49
N PRO A 148 -4.87 0.31 -21.65
CA PRO A 148 -6.19 0.87 -21.94
C PRO A 148 -7.20 0.50 -20.88
N TYR A 149 -8.07 1.45 -20.51
CA TYR A 149 -9.04 1.27 -19.44
C TYR A 149 -10.35 2.05 -19.66
N VAL A 150 -11.39 1.61 -18.98
CA VAL A 150 -12.71 2.26 -18.96
C VAL A 150 -13.20 2.32 -17.51
N PRO A 151 -13.36 3.51 -16.92
CA PRO A 151 -14.03 3.65 -15.63
C PRO A 151 -15.55 3.51 -15.82
N VAL A 152 -16.18 2.79 -14.87
CA VAL A 152 -17.61 2.48 -14.88
C VAL A 152 -18.21 2.77 -13.50
N LEU A 153 -19.32 3.53 -13.47
CA LEU A 153 -20.09 3.82 -12.29
C LEU A 153 -21.26 2.85 -12.14
N LYS A 154 -21.52 2.39 -10.93
CA LYS A 154 -22.62 1.45 -10.60
C LYS A 154 -24.00 1.96 -11.02
N ASN A 155 -24.27 3.27 -10.85
CA ASN A 155 -25.51 3.88 -11.28
C ASN A 155 -25.68 3.87 -12.80
N GLN A 156 -24.64 4.25 -13.58
CA GLN A 156 -24.66 4.21 -15.04
C GLN A 156 -24.86 2.77 -15.55
N TRP A 157 -24.21 1.80 -14.90
CA TRP A 157 -24.41 0.39 -15.18
C TRP A 157 -25.87 -0.04 -14.97
N LYS A 158 -26.50 0.37 -13.85
CA LYS A 158 -27.89 0.04 -13.56
C LYS A 158 -28.88 0.69 -14.51
N GLU A 159 -28.60 1.92 -14.95
CA GLU A 159 -29.49 2.69 -15.84
C GLU A 159 -29.41 2.17 -17.28
N ASN A 160 -28.22 1.88 -17.79
CA ASN A 160 -28.03 1.43 -19.19
C ASN A 160 -26.85 0.46 -19.33
N PRO A 161 -27.01 -0.82 -18.99
CA PRO A 161 -25.95 -1.84 -19.12
C PRO A 161 -25.40 -1.95 -20.55
N LYS A 162 -26.28 -1.82 -21.55
CA LYS A 162 -25.88 -1.91 -22.97
C LYS A 162 -24.86 -0.84 -23.33
N GLN A 163 -25.07 0.39 -22.92
CA GLN A 163 -24.14 1.48 -23.18
C GLN A 163 -22.76 1.23 -22.55
N ILE A 164 -22.73 0.62 -21.37
CA ILE A 164 -21.48 0.26 -20.70
C ILE A 164 -20.73 -0.84 -21.46
N PHE A 165 -21.45 -1.88 -21.92
CA PHE A 165 -20.84 -2.90 -22.79
C PHE A 165 -20.28 -2.29 -24.06
N ASP A 166 -21.09 -1.49 -24.77
CA ASP A 166 -20.67 -0.86 -26.02
C ASP A 166 -19.42 0.03 -25.81
N LYS A 167 -19.34 0.73 -24.66
CA LYS A 167 -18.17 1.53 -24.28
C LYS A 167 -16.94 0.67 -24.01
N CYS A 168 -17.08 -0.39 -23.22
CA CYS A 168 -15.95 -1.27 -22.87
C CYS A 168 -15.43 -1.99 -24.12
N GLU A 169 -16.31 -2.64 -24.88
CA GLU A 169 -15.95 -3.42 -26.08
C GLU A 169 -15.52 -2.55 -27.26
N GLY A 170 -15.95 -1.28 -27.31
CA GLY A 170 -15.47 -0.30 -28.29
C GLY A 170 -14.09 0.27 -27.97
N THR A 171 -13.62 0.10 -26.75
CA THR A 171 -12.34 0.66 -26.27
C THR A 171 -11.30 -0.42 -25.99
N LEU A 172 -11.72 -1.59 -25.50
CA LEU A 172 -10.87 -2.65 -24.97
C LEU A 172 -11.09 -3.96 -25.72
N LEU A 173 -10.08 -4.81 -25.71
CA LEU A 173 -10.15 -6.18 -26.19
C LEU A 173 -10.22 -7.14 -24.99
N TYR A 174 -10.89 -8.28 -25.18
CA TYR A 174 -10.83 -9.38 -24.23
C TYR A 174 -9.46 -10.09 -24.26
N PRO A 175 -8.99 -10.65 -23.14
CA PRO A 175 -9.60 -10.63 -21.83
C PRO A 175 -9.57 -9.23 -21.20
N MET A 176 -10.56 -8.92 -20.36
CA MET A 176 -10.61 -7.70 -19.56
C MET A 176 -10.47 -8.05 -18.09
N PHE A 177 -9.82 -7.17 -17.30
CA PHE A 177 -9.77 -7.26 -15.84
C PHE A 177 -10.65 -6.18 -15.24
N ILE A 178 -11.57 -6.59 -14.38
CA ILE A 178 -12.52 -5.72 -13.70
C ILE A 178 -12.10 -5.60 -12.24
N LYS A 179 -11.87 -4.37 -11.79
CA LYS A 179 -11.33 -4.06 -10.47
C LYS A 179 -12.23 -3.06 -9.75
N PRO A 180 -12.56 -3.23 -8.45
CA PRO A 180 -13.10 -2.14 -7.64
C PRO A 180 -12.13 -0.96 -7.62
N ALA A 181 -12.64 0.29 -7.56
CA ALA A 181 -11.75 1.46 -7.58
C ALA A 181 -10.84 1.55 -6.36
N ASN A 182 -11.36 1.27 -5.15
CA ASN A 182 -10.65 1.39 -3.88
C ASN A 182 -10.55 0.05 -3.15
N MET A 183 -9.73 -0.86 -3.63
CA MET A 183 -9.42 -2.11 -2.93
C MET A 183 -7.98 -2.52 -3.22
N GLY A 184 -7.32 -3.10 -2.20
CA GLY A 184 -5.99 -3.68 -2.27
C GLY A 184 -6.01 -5.20 -2.48
N SER A 185 -4.83 -5.83 -2.48
CA SER A 185 -4.61 -7.30 -2.44
C SER A 185 -5.45 -8.12 -3.40
N SER A 186 -5.71 -7.62 -4.59
CA SER A 186 -6.51 -8.30 -5.63
C SER A 186 -7.96 -8.62 -5.23
N VAL A 187 -8.47 -8.07 -4.12
CA VAL A 187 -9.85 -8.29 -3.68
C VAL A 187 -10.85 -7.73 -4.69
N GLY A 188 -11.78 -8.58 -5.14
CA GLY A 188 -12.81 -8.21 -6.10
C GLY A 188 -12.31 -8.05 -7.55
N ILE A 189 -11.06 -8.40 -7.84
CA ILE A 189 -10.54 -8.42 -9.21
C ILE A 189 -11.00 -9.69 -9.91
N THR A 190 -11.63 -9.52 -11.08
CA THR A 190 -12.12 -10.64 -11.90
C THR A 190 -11.68 -10.47 -13.33
N ARG A 191 -11.26 -11.56 -13.96
CA ARG A 191 -10.95 -11.65 -15.40
C ARG A 191 -12.21 -12.05 -16.15
N ALA A 192 -12.46 -11.42 -17.31
CA ALA A 192 -13.57 -11.69 -18.20
C ALA A 192 -13.06 -11.94 -19.62
N GLU A 193 -13.53 -13.01 -20.26
CA GLU A 193 -13.19 -13.42 -21.62
C GLU A 193 -14.27 -13.03 -22.64
N ASN A 194 -15.46 -12.64 -22.15
CA ASN A 194 -16.62 -12.33 -22.97
C ASN A 194 -17.59 -11.42 -22.19
N ARG A 195 -18.67 -10.97 -22.88
CA ARG A 195 -19.67 -10.04 -22.32
C ARG A 195 -20.39 -10.60 -21.09
N GLU A 196 -20.71 -11.88 -21.04
CA GLU A 196 -21.40 -12.50 -19.90
C GLU A 196 -20.50 -12.47 -18.67
N GLU A 197 -19.24 -12.84 -18.84
CA GLU A 197 -18.26 -12.76 -17.75
C GLU A 197 -17.98 -11.32 -17.31
N LEU A 198 -17.94 -10.35 -18.27
CA LEU A 198 -17.82 -8.94 -17.96
C LEU A 198 -18.99 -8.45 -17.10
N GLN A 199 -20.22 -8.91 -17.39
CA GLN A 199 -21.39 -8.62 -16.58
C GLN A 199 -21.24 -9.13 -15.15
N ASN A 200 -20.86 -10.39 -15.00
CA ASN A 200 -20.68 -11.01 -13.68
C ASN A 200 -19.55 -10.36 -12.90
N ALA A 201 -18.44 -10.03 -13.55
CA ALA A 201 -17.30 -9.35 -12.96
C ALA A 201 -17.63 -7.93 -12.48
N LEU A 202 -18.42 -7.17 -13.22
CA LEU A 202 -18.93 -5.86 -12.79
C LEU A 202 -19.83 -5.99 -11.55
N GLN A 203 -20.71 -6.99 -11.51
CA GLN A 203 -21.55 -7.25 -10.34
C GLN A 203 -20.71 -7.59 -9.11
N GLU A 204 -19.67 -8.39 -9.27
CA GLU A 204 -18.75 -8.73 -8.18
C GLU A 204 -17.99 -7.49 -7.69
N ALA A 205 -17.39 -6.71 -8.60
CA ALA A 205 -16.68 -5.47 -8.22
C ALA A 205 -17.57 -4.49 -7.45
N TYR A 206 -18.87 -4.41 -7.81
CA TYR A 206 -19.84 -3.55 -7.13
C TYR A 206 -20.29 -4.03 -5.75
N ARG A 207 -19.79 -5.16 -5.26
CA ARG A 207 -19.95 -5.56 -3.84
C ARG A 207 -18.99 -4.79 -2.94
N TYR A 208 -17.90 -4.29 -3.51
CA TYR A 208 -16.81 -3.64 -2.79
C TYR A 208 -16.77 -2.12 -2.98
N ASP A 209 -17.11 -1.62 -4.19
CA ASP A 209 -17.12 -0.18 -4.47
C ASP A 209 -18.29 0.17 -5.42
N SER A 210 -18.71 1.41 -5.37
CA SER A 210 -19.69 1.99 -6.33
C SER A 210 -19.06 2.31 -7.70
N ARG A 211 -17.76 2.21 -7.82
CA ARG A 211 -16.96 2.48 -9.03
C ARG A 211 -16.09 1.27 -9.35
N ALA A 212 -15.99 0.96 -10.63
CA ALA A 212 -15.13 -0.10 -11.12
C ALA A 212 -14.24 0.42 -12.24
N LEU A 213 -13.04 -0.13 -12.33
CA LEU A 213 -12.12 0.05 -13.45
C LEU A 213 -12.14 -1.22 -14.29
N VAL A 214 -12.41 -1.09 -15.58
CA VAL A 214 -12.25 -2.17 -16.56
C VAL A 214 -10.97 -1.91 -17.33
N GLU A 215 -10.02 -2.83 -17.25
CA GLU A 215 -8.72 -2.73 -17.94
C GLU A 215 -8.57 -3.84 -18.98
N GLN A 216 -7.90 -3.53 -20.08
CA GLN A 216 -7.51 -4.56 -21.05
C GLN A 216 -6.46 -5.49 -20.43
N GLY A 217 -6.69 -6.79 -20.54
CA GLY A 217 -5.68 -7.78 -20.17
C GLY A 217 -4.52 -7.77 -21.17
N ILE A 218 -3.32 -7.81 -20.67
CA ILE A 218 -2.08 -7.92 -21.47
C ILE A 218 -1.22 -9.04 -20.91
N ASP A 219 -0.44 -9.67 -21.80
CA ASP A 219 0.61 -10.61 -21.40
C ASP A 219 1.87 -9.82 -21.02
N ALA A 220 2.22 -9.83 -19.73
CA ALA A 220 3.28 -8.99 -19.20
C ALA A 220 3.91 -9.59 -17.95
N ARG A 221 5.18 -9.24 -17.73
CA ARG A 221 5.94 -9.43 -16.49
C ARG A 221 5.59 -8.32 -15.50
N GLU A 222 5.65 -8.59 -14.20
CA GLU A 222 5.43 -7.60 -13.16
C GLU A 222 6.78 -7.08 -12.63
N ILE A 223 7.00 -5.78 -12.82
CA ILE A 223 8.22 -5.07 -12.45
C ILE A 223 7.88 -4.05 -11.37
N GLU A 224 8.65 -4.04 -10.30
CA GLU A 224 8.42 -3.19 -9.14
C GLU A 224 9.62 -2.29 -8.87
N VAL A 225 9.37 -1.01 -8.55
CA VAL A 225 10.39 -0.01 -8.21
C VAL A 225 10.06 0.59 -6.86
N ALA A 226 11.01 0.55 -5.93
CA ALA A 226 10.86 1.26 -4.65
C ALA A 226 11.25 2.73 -4.80
N VAL A 227 10.45 3.61 -4.20
CA VAL A 227 10.65 5.06 -4.17
C VAL A 227 10.74 5.51 -2.71
N LEU A 228 11.68 6.42 -2.40
CA LEU A 228 11.94 6.93 -1.06
C LEU A 228 12.31 8.42 -1.12
N GLY A 229 11.75 9.21 -0.21
CA GLY A 229 12.10 10.62 -0.06
C GLY A 229 10.90 11.55 -0.06
N ASN A 230 11.14 12.82 0.28
CA ASN A 230 10.15 13.91 0.18
C ASN A 230 10.49 14.76 -1.07
N ALA A 231 11.30 15.82 -0.91
CA ALA A 231 11.74 16.65 -2.03
C ALA A 231 12.87 16.00 -2.84
N ASP A 232 13.79 15.32 -2.16
CA ASP A 232 14.86 14.55 -2.80
C ASP A 232 14.42 13.10 -2.96
N VAL A 233 13.83 12.80 -4.11
CA VAL A 233 13.23 11.50 -4.41
C VAL A 233 14.25 10.57 -5.06
N ARG A 234 14.48 9.42 -4.44
CA ARG A 234 15.35 8.34 -4.90
C ARG A 234 14.52 7.13 -5.32
N THR A 235 15.04 6.37 -6.29
CA THR A 235 14.44 5.12 -6.79
C THR A 235 15.48 4.02 -6.82
N THR A 236 15.06 2.80 -6.53
CA THR A 236 15.91 1.61 -6.64
C THR A 236 16.09 1.15 -8.09
N LEU A 237 16.97 0.19 -8.31
CA LEU A 237 16.87 -0.67 -9.49
C LEU A 237 15.54 -1.46 -9.40
N PRO A 238 14.92 -1.77 -10.56
CA PRO A 238 13.70 -2.55 -10.57
C PRO A 238 13.91 -3.99 -10.08
N GLY A 239 12.92 -4.56 -9.40
CA GLY A 239 12.79 -5.98 -9.17
C GLY A 239 11.66 -6.58 -9.99
N GLU A 240 11.64 -7.89 -10.11
CA GLU A 240 10.58 -8.64 -10.79
C GLU A 240 9.98 -9.68 -9.86
N VAL A 241 8.65 -9.77 -9.90
CA VAL A 241 7.92 -10.89 -9.30
C VAL A 241 7.81 -12.00 -10.35
N VAL A 242 8.63 -13.07 -10.20
CA VAL A 242 8.64 -14.21 -11.10
C VAL A 242 7.51 -15.15 -10.73
N LYS A 243 6.49 -15.25 -11.60
CA LYS A 243 5.30 -16.08 -11.37
C LYS A 243 5.46 -17.45 -12.03
N GLU A 244 5.21 -18.51 -11.28
CA GLU A 244 5.05 -19.88 -11.85
C GLU A 244 3.61 -20.14 -12.35
N VAL A 245 2.61 -19.30 -11.98
CA VAL A 245 1.19 -19.45 -12.34
C VAL A 245 0.56 -18.14 -12.79
N ALA A 246 -0.37 -18.24 -13.75
CA ALA A 246 -0.96 -17.09 -14.45
C ALA A 246 -1.87 -16.18 -13.62
N PHE A 247 -2.31 -16.57 -12.42
CA PHE A 247 -3.16 -15.76 -11.54
C PHE A 247 -2.74 -15.88 -10.08
N TYR A 248 -2.65 -14.75 -9.41
CA TYR A 248 -2.07 -14.57 -8.09
C TYR A 248 -3.16 -14.14 -7.10
N ASP A 249 -3.48 -14.99 -6.14
CA ASP A 249 -4.38 -14.65 -5.04
C ASP A 249 -3.62 -14.24 -3.76
N TYR A 250 -4.39 -13.81 -2.77
CA TYR A 250 -3.88 -13.36 -1.47
C TYR A 250 -3.03 -14.42 -0.73
N ASN A 251 -3.42 -15.71 -0.81
CA ASN A 251 -2.73 -16.78 -0.10
C ASN A 251 -1.32 -17.02 -0.67
N ALA A 252 -1.18 -16.97 -1.99
CA ALA A 252 0.10 -17.14 -2.65
C ALA A 252 1.07 -15.98 -2.35
N LYS A 253 0.54 -14.75 -2.11
CA LYS A 253 1.37 -13.56 -1.79
C LYS A 253 1.97 -13.58 -0.39
N TYR A 254 1.27 -14.14 0.61
CA TYR A 254 1.61 -13.92 2.01
C TYR A 254 1.74 -15.20 2.86
N ILE A 255 1.25 -16.33 2.39
CA ILE A 255 1.21 -17.59 3.17
C ILE A 255 2.17 -18.63 2.62
N ASP A 256 2.25 -18.82 1.29
CA ASP A 256 2.95 -19.97 0.71
C ASP A 256 4.44 -19.74 0.44
N ASN A 257 4.95 -18.51 0.56
CA ASN A 257 6.37 -18.11 0.32
C ASN A 257 6.98 -18.69 -0.98
N THR A 258 6.16 -18.97 -1.99
CA THR A 258 6.57 -19.61 -3.25
C THR A 258 6.97 -18.58 -4.33
N ILE A 259 7.01 -17.29 -3.95
CA ILE A 259 7.36 -16.21 -4.87
C ILE A 259 8.86 -16.19 -5.09
N GLN A 260 9.29 -16.37 -6.33
CA GLN A 260 10.65 -16.03 -6.71
C GLN A 260 10.71 -14.54 -7.06
N MET A 261 11.68 -13.84 -6.49
CA MET A 261 11.97 -12.45 -6.80
C MET A 261 13.32 -12.37 -7.49
N ALA A 262 13.37 -11.70 -8.63
CA ALA A 262 14.63 -11.35 -9.29
C ALA A 262 15.01 -9.90 -8.97
N ILE A 263 16.07 -9.69 -8.21
CA ILE A 263 16.55 -8.37 -7.79
C ILE A 263 18.07 -8.26 -8.10
N PRO A 264 18.48 -7.38 -9.01
CA PRO A 264 17.63 -6.59 -9.92
C PRO A 264 16.93 -7.45 -10.96
N ALA A 265 15.84 -6.95 -11.55
CA ALA A 265 15.15 -7.60 -12.65
C ALA A 265 16.04 -7.75 -13.89
N GLU A 266 15.95 -8.89 -14.57
CA GLU A 266 16.66 -9.13 -15.84
C GLU A 266 15.91 -8.49 -17.01
N ILE A 267 16.12 -7.18 -17.20
CA ILE A 267 15.50 -6.36 -18.26
C ILE A 267 16.53 -5.42 -18.90
N PRO A 268 16.29 -4.93 -20.13
CA PRO A 268 17.20 -3.99 -20.76
C PRO A 268 17.42 -2.71 -19.96
N GLU A 269 18.65 -2.17 -19.98
CA GLU A 269 19.02 -0.97 -19.22
C GLU A 269 18.13 0.24 -19.52
N GLU A 270 17.72 0.41 -20.78
CA GLU A 270 16.79 1.46 -21.17
C GLU A 270 15.42 1.32 -20.50
N VAL A 271 14.94 0.08 -20.32
CA VAL A 271 13.67 -0.21 -19.63
C VAL A 271 13.81 0.04 -18.13
N MET A 272 14.94 -0.38 -17.53
CA MET A 272 15.25 -0.05 -16.12
C MET A 272 15.22 1.46 -15.89
N LYS A 273 15.87 2.22 -16.76
CA LYS A 273 15.88 3.68 -16.65
C LYS A 273 14.46 4.26 -16.75
N LYS A 274 13.70 3.83 -17.75
CA LYS A 274 12.29 4.28 -17.92
C LYS A 274 11.43 3.96 -16.72
N ALA A 275 11.54 2.75 -16.16
CA ALA A 275 10.79 2.35 -14.97
C ALA A 275 11.09 3.29 -13.79
N ARG A 276 12.35 3.59 -13.55
CA ARG A 276 12.79 4.51 -12.49
C ARG A 276 12.33 5.94 -12.72
N ASP A 277 12.43 6.44 -13.96
CA ASP A 277 12.00 7.79 -14.32
C ASP A 277 10.46 7.93 -14.18
N TYR A 278 9.69 6.94 -14.62
CA TYR A 278 8.24 6.91 -14.47
C TYR A 278 7.82 6.77 -13.00
N ALA A 279 8.48 5.91 -12.22
CA ALA A 279 8.22 5.78 -10.79
C ALA A 279 8.44 7.10 -10.05
N LYS A 280 9.57 7.77 -10.31
CA LYS A 280 9.88 9.09 -9.73
C LYS A 280 8.86 10.14 -10.16
N SER A 281 8.50 10.18 -11.44
CA SER A 281 7.53 11.14 -11.98
C SER A 281 6.14 10.94 -11.36
N ALA A 282 5.63 9.70 -11.35
CA ALA A 282 4.33 9.36 -10.79
C ALA A 282 4.24 9.71 -9.30
N TYR A 283 5.26 9.32 -8.53
CA TYR A 283 5.36 9.65 -7.12
C TYR A 283 5.35 11.16 -6.85
N THR A 284 6.13 11.91 -7.62
CA THR A 284 6.22 13.37 -7.48
C THR A 284 4.90 14.05 -7.87
N MET A 285 4.24 13.60 -8.94
CA MET A 285 2.96 14.15 -9.40
C MET A 285 1.83 13.94 -8.39
N LEU A 286 1.87 12.83 -7.65
CA LEU A 286 0.94 12.55 -6.55
C LEU A 286 1.27 13.32 -5.25
N GLY A 287 2.36 14.10 -5.22
CA GLY A 287 2.83 14.76 -4.01
C GLY A 287 3.36 13.77 -2.97
N GLY A 288 4.03 12.71 -3.42
CA GLY A 288 4.54 11.65 -2.59
C GLY A 288 5.51 12.12 -1.51
N SER A 289 5.48 11.48 -0.36
CA SER A 289 6.42 11.65 0.74
C SER A 289 6.66 10.33 1.46
N GLY A 290 7.84 10.18 2.06
CA GLY A 290 8.24 8.96 2.73
C GLY A 290 8.57 7.86 1.74
N LEU A 291 7.63 6.95 1.49
CA LEU A 291 7.83 5.74 0.70
C LEU A 291 6.67 5.47 -0.28
N SER A 292 6.99 4.72 -1.34
CA SER A 292 6.00 4.06 -2.19
C SER A 292 6.66 2.93 -2.99
N ARG A 293 5.93 1.88 -3.34
CA ARG A 293 6.30 0.94 -4.39
C ARG A 293 5.46 1.24 -5.62
N VAL A 294 6.11 1.32 -6.76
CA VAL A 294 5.47 1.57 -8.05
C VAL A 294 5.57 0.32 -8.89
N ASP A 295 4.42 -0.20 -9.30
CA ASP A 295 4.29 -1.47 -9.96
C ASP A 295 3.97 -1.27 -11.46
N PHE A 296 4.67 -2.03 -12.31
CA PHE A 296 4.60 -1.92 -13.76
C PHE A 296 4.29 -3.26 -14.41
N PHE A 297 3.66 -3.20 -15.56
CA PHE A 297 3.58 -4.28 -16.53
C PHE A 297 4.61 -4.08 -17.63
N LEU A 298 5.45 -5.09 -17.87
CA LEU A 298 6.45 -5.10 -18.95
C LEU A 298 6.11 -6.19 -19.96
N THR A 299 5.76 -5.79 -21.19
CA THR A 299 5.45 -6.73 -22.28
C THR A 299 6.72 -7.37 -22.83
N ASN A 300 6.55 -8.46 -23.61
CA ASN A 300 7.63 -9.13 -24.34
C ASN A 300 8.26 -8.25 -25.45
N LYS A 301 7.64 -7.09 -25.77
CA LYS A 301 8.19 -6.06 -26.67
C LYS A 301 8.91 -4.94 -25.93
N ASN A 302 9.15 -5.09 -24.64
CA ASN A 302 9.72 -4.06 -23.77
C ASN A 302 8.87 -2.78 -23.66
N GLU A 303 7.56 -2.87 -23.87
CA GLU A 303 6.62 -1.79 -23.57
C GLU A 303 6.30 -1.80 -22.09
N LEU A 304 6.50 -0.66 -21.43
CA LEU A 304 6.32 -0.50 -19.99
C LEU A 304 5.07 0.33 -19.70
N PHE A 305 4.16 -0.24 -18.89
CA PHE A 305 2.91 0.40 -18.47
C PHE A 305 2.88 0.47 -16.95
N LEU A 306 2.62 1.66 -16.37
CA LEU A 306 2.42 1.78 -14.94
C LEU A 306 1.05 1.21 -14.56
N ASN A 307 1.05 0.31 -13.57
CA ASN A 307 -0.15 -0.31 -13.04
C ASN A 307 -0.70 0.48 -11.85
N GLU A 308 0.05 0.54 -10.74
CA GLU A 308 -0.39 1.18 -9.50
C GLU A 308 0.78 1.71 -8.66
N LEU A 309 0.45 2.53 -7.65
CA LEU A 309 1.36 2.97 -6.61
C LEU A 309 0.83 2.49 -5.25
N ASN A 310 1.70 1.87 -4.46
CA ASN A 310 1.39 1.42 -3.10
C ASN A 310 2.11 2.32 -2.10
N THR A 311 1.35 3.09 -1.32
CA THR A 311 1.90 4.09 -0.38
C THR A 311 2.35 3.49 0.95
N MET A 312 1.90 2.26 1.25
CA MET A 312 2.41 1.42 2.33
C MET A 312 2.53 -0.01 1.81
N PRO A 313 3.54 -0.32 0.98
CA PRO A 313 3.71 -1.65 0.41
C PRO A 313 3.98 -2.68 1.51
N GLY A 314 3.90 -3.98 1.18
CA GLY A 314 4.35 -5.03 2.09
C GLY A 314 5.69 -4.67 2.70
N PHE A 315 5.77 -4.70 4.03
CA PHE A 315 6.90 -4.12 4.77
C PHE A 315 7.53 -5.11 5.76
N THR A 316 7.43 -6.42 5.50
CA THR A 316 8.29 -7.39 6.16
C THR A 316 9.71 -7.31 5.59
N GLU A 317 10.71 -7.76 6.33
CA GLU A 317 12.11 -7.80 5.84
C GLU A 317 12.28 -8.58 4.53
N PHE A 318 11.37 -9.52 4.23
CA PHE A 318 11.35 -10.33 3.00
C PHE A 318 10.45 -9.74 1.90
N SER A 319 9.81 -8.61 2.12
CA SER A 319 8.97 -7.95 1.12
C SER A 319 9.83 -7.26 0.05
N MET A 320 9.31 -7.18 -1.17
CA MET A 320 10.03 -6.58 -2.31
C MET A 320 10.57 -5.18 -2.00
N TYR A 321 9.78 -4.32 -1.36
CA TYR A 321 10.19 -2.93 -1.09
C TYR A 321 11.50 -2.83 -0.27
N PRO A 322 11.64 -3.43 0.91
CA PRO A 322 12.91 -3.40 1.65
C PRO A 322 14.02 -4.16 0.94
N LEU A 323 13.75 -5.30 0.28
CA LEU A 323 14.78 -6.05 -0.46
C LEU A 323 15.37 -5.24 -1.62
N LEU A 324 14.57 -4.43 -2.31
CA LEU A 324 15.05 -3.51 -3.35
C LEU A 324 16.03 -2.48 -2.79
N TRP A 325 15.75 -1.93 -1.60
CA TRP A 325 16.66 -0.99 -0.93
C TRP A 325 17.91 -1.68 -0.40
N GLU A 326 17.78 -2.89 0.14
CA GLU A 326 18.94 -3.69 0.60
C GLU A 326 19.89 -4.00 -0.56
N ASN A 327 19.38 -4.35 -1.74
CA ASN A 327 20.16 -4.52 -2.96
C ASN A 327 20.94 -3.24 -3.35
N MET A 328 20.43 -2.06 -3.00
CA MET A 328 21.06 -0.76 -3.17
C MET A 328 21.99 -0.37 -2.01
N GLY A 329 22.18 -1.26 -1.02
CA GLY A 329 23.05 -1.06 0.14
C GLY A 329 22.41 -0.35 1.33
N LEU A 330 21.11 -0.05 1.30
CA LEU A 330 20.36 0.52 2.42
C LEU A 330 19.71 -0.61 3.24
N LYS A 331 20.29 -0.93 4.40
CA LYS A 331 19.81 -2.00 5.28
C LYS A 331 18.42 -1.67 5.87
N TYR A 332 17.66 -2.69 6.23
CA TYR A 332 16.28 -2.54 6.69
C TYR A 332 16.13 -1.61 7.91
N GLY A 333 17.02 -1.71 8.92
CA GLY A 333 17.01 -0.79 10.06
C GLY A 333 17.32 0.67 9.67
N ASP A 334 18.30 0.88 8.76
CA ASP A 334 18.62 2.21 8.26
C ASP A 334 17.48 2.80 7.39
N LEU A 335 16.75 1.95 6.66
CA LEU A 335 15.55 2.33 5.91
C LEU A 335 14.46 2.84 6.85
N ILE A 336 14.21 2.14 7.97
CA ILE A 336 13.25 2.57 8.99
C ILE A 336 13.67 3.90 9.61
N GLU A 337 14.95 4.05 9.96
CA GLU A 337 15.50 5.31 10.48
C GLU A 337 15.28 6.46 9.48
N GLU A 338 15.58 6.24 8.21
CA GLU A 338 15.38 7.26 7.19
C GLU A 338 13.90 7.65 7.04
N LEU A 339 12.99 6.69 7.10
CA LEU A 339 11.55 6.95 7.05
C LEU A 339 11.08 7.78 8.27
N ILE A 340 11.61 7.52 9.46
CA ILE A 340 11.36 8.33 10.66
C ILE A 340 11.79 9.78 10.42
N GLN A 341 13.00 9.99 9.90
CA GLN A 341 13.52 11.34 9.63
C GLN A 341 12.71 12.06 8.53
N LEU A 342 12.28 11.34 7.49
CA LEU A 342 11.41 11.89 6.44
C LEU A 342 10.04 12.32 6.99
N GLY A 343 9.43 11.50 7.86
CA GLY A 343 8.16 11.84 8.52
C GLY A 343 8.27 13.10 9.39
N LYS A 344 9.33 13.21 10.19
CA LYS A 344 9.62 14.41 11.01
C LYS A 344 9.80 15.64 10.14
N LYS A 345 10.65 15.55 9.11
CA LYS A 345 10.92 16.66 8.21
C LYS A 345 9.66 17.16 7.49
N ARG A 346 8.76 16.25 7.08
CA ARG A 346 7.48 16.64 6.48
C ARG A 346 6.62 17.43 7.47
N TYR A 347 6.49 16.94 8.70
CA TYR A 347 5.73 17.63 9.76
C TYR A 347 6.28 19.02 10.06
N GLU A 348 7.59 19.15 10.23
CA GLU A 348 8.26 20.44 10.46
C GLU A 348 8.05 21.42 9.29
N GLN A 349 8.06 20.93 8.05
CA GLN A 349 7.79 21.75 6.88
C GLN A 349 6.33 22.23 6.80
N GLN A 350 5.38 21.40 7.20
CA GLN A 350 3.96 21.77 7.27
C GLN A 350 3.72 22.84 8.35
N ALA A 351 4.27 22.64 9.55
CA ALA A 351 4.17 23.60 10.65
C ALA A 351 4.81 24.98 10.34
N ALA A 352 5.74 25.05 9.39
CA ALA A 352 6.35 26.31 8.98
C ALA A 352 5.44 27.21 8.11
N PHE A 353 4.28 26.69 7.66
CA PHE A 353 3.27 27.47 6.89
C PHE A 353 2.13 28.02 7.77
N GLU A 354 2.08 27.63 9.04
CA GLU A 354 1.16 28.16 10.05
C GLU A 354 1.74 29.39 10.78
#